data_377d810cbc0f4d690da6e4d0c5a2aca6
#
_entry.id   377d810cbc0f4d690da6e4d0c5a2aca6
#
_cell.length_a   1.000
_cell.length_b   1.000
_cell.length_c   1.000
_cell.angle_alpha   90.00
_cell.angle_beta   90.00
_cell.angle_gamma   90.00
#
_symmetry.space_group_name_H-M   'P 1'
#
loop_
_entity.id
_entity.type
_entity.pdbx_description
1 polymer ?
#
loop_
_entity_poly.entity_id
_entity_poly.type
_entity_poly.pdbx_seq_one_letter_code
_entity_poly.pdbx_strand_id
1 'polypeptide(L)'
;MYNLQLTILLLIRVLCIGNSFSWDAVEQELVPLCDAKGVQVEIHNLYYGGCSLQQHAEFMLKDSAAYSHRVCTNNTSPIPHRQTREMRGAISLKDALREGRYDFISFQQASHDSGIRASYEPWLSLLIDTVRAYQPNAQLCWMQTWAYSRDAKHPAYPRYQSDQQVMWDSIRSCTRYVQERANEKMVNVKMVNCGSAIQYCRSTRLGDTLCRDGYHLNYTYGRFTAACVWYETITGKDVRKNKYKNPGMTCKQRRLTQKAAHMANKKSR
;
A
#
# COMPACT_ATOMS: atom_id res chain seq x y z
N MET A 1 -43.12 19.30 1.87
CA MET A 1 -42.17 18.93 0.82
C MET A 1 -40.86 18.54 1.49
N TYR A 2 -40.59 17.22 1.58
CA TYR A 2 -39.32 16.74 2.13
C TYR A 2 -38.26 16.86 1.03
N ASN A 3 -37.25 17.70 1.24
CA ASN A 3 -36.09 17.79 0.38
C ASN A 3 -35.25 16.52 0.61
N LEU A 4 -35.40 15.53 -0.24
CA LEU A 4 -34.48 14.38 -0.30
C LEU A 4 -33.17 14.90 -0.89
N GLN A 5 -32.22 15.30 -0.04
CA GLN A 5 -30.84 15.49 -0.47
C GLN A 5 -30.27 14.11 -0.82
N LEU A 6 -30.19 13.82 -2.11
CA LEU A 6 -29.48 12.66 -2.62
C LEU A 6 -27.98 12.88 -2.30
N THR A 7 -27.52 12.32 -1.20
CA THR A 7 -26.09 12.27 -0.92
C THR A 7 -25.48 11.24 -1.88
N ILE A 8 -24.90 11.72 -2.97
CA ILE A 8 -24.07 10.85 -3.85
C ILE A 8 -22.90 10.40 -3.01
N LEU A 9 -22.95 9.15 -2.54
CA LEU A 9 -21.83 8.50 -1.90
C LEU A 9 -20.73 8.29 -2.95
N LEU A 10 -19.68 9.10 -2.89
CA LEU A 10 -18.56 9.00 -3.80
C LEU A 10 -17.82 7.69 -3.51
N LEU A 11 -17.80 6.78 -4.48
CA LEU A 11 -17.02 5.54 -4.42
C LEU A 11 -15.58 5.82 -4.83
N ILE A 12 -14.64 5.55 -3.93
CA ILE A 12 -13.20 5.64 -4.22
C ILE A 12 -12.70 4.29 -4.73
N ARG A 13 -12.14 4.26 -5.93
CA ARG A 13 -11.55 3.07 -6.54
C ARG A 13 -10.03 3.12 -6.53
N VAL A 14 -9.43 2.08 -5.99
CA VAL A 14 -7.97 1.94 -5.84
C VAL A 14 -7.49 0.70 -6.56
N LEU A 15 -6.47 0.83 -7.41
CA LEU A 15 -5.74 -0.30 -7.98
C LEU A 15 -4.34 -0.38 -7.35
N CYS A 16 -4.01 -1.51 -6.75
CA CYS A 16 -2.67 -1.81 -6.27
C CYS A 16 -1.99 -2.80 -7.22
N ILE A 17 -0.90 -2.39 -7.86
CA ILE A 17 -0.01 -3.26 -8.64
C ILE A 17 1.09 -3.71 -7.70
N GLY A 18 0.96 -4.92 -7.12
CA GLY A 18 1.75 -5.24 -5.94
C GLY A 18 1.96 -6.73 -5.65
N ASN A 19 2.37 -6.96 -4.44
CA ASN A 19 2.77 -8.26 -3.93
C ASN A 19 2.25 -8.47 -2.49
N SER A 20 2.91 -9.28 -1.67
CA SER A 20 2.50 -9.52 -0.28
C SER A 20 2.48 -8.26 0.59
N PHE A 21 3.24 -7.22 0.24
CA PHE A 21 3.24 -5.97 1.00
C PHE A 21 2.00 -5.11 0.71
N SER A 22 1.52 -5.05 -0.54
CA SER A 22 0.21 -4.44 -0.83
C SER A 22 -0.90 -5.21 -0.14
N TRP A 23 -0.85 -6.55 -0.17
CA TRP A 23 -1.79 -7.38 0.58
C TRP A 23 -1.85 -7.02 2.06
N ASP A 24 -0.71 -6.94 2.74
CA ASP A 24 -0.66 -6.57 4.15
C ASP A 24 -1.20 -5.14 4.40
N ALA A 25 -1.00 -4.23 3.45
CA ALA A 25 -1.35 -2.83 3.63
C ALA A 25 -2.83 -2.51 3.38
N VAL A 26 -3.51 -3.20 2.43
CA VAL A 26 -4.82 -2.74 1.97
C VAL A 26 -5.96 -3.75 2.15
N GLU A 27 -5.69 -5.08 2.15
CA GLU A 27 -6.77 -6.05 2.03
C GLU A 27 -7.55 -6.32 3.34
N GLN A 28 -7.01 -6.02 4.50
CA GLN A 28 -7.66 -6.36 5.77
C GLN A 28 -8.30 -5.17 6.48
N GLU A 29 -7.57 -4.07 6.65
CA GLU A 29 -7.93 -3.01 7.59
C GLU A 29 -8.42 -1.74 6.89
N LEU A 30 -8.12 -1.55 5.60
CA LEU A 30 -8.44 -0.29 4.91
C LEU A 30 -9.95 -0.12 4.71
N VAL A 31 -10.64 -1.17 4.26
CA VAL A 31 -12.10 -1.13 4.07
C VAL A 31 -12.83 -0.84 5.38
N PRO A 32 -12.57 -1.55 6.50
CA PRO A 32 -13.20 -1.23 7.78
C PRO A 32 -12.90 0.20 8.29
N LEU A 33 -11.70 0.73 8.02
CA LEU A 33 -11.38 2.13 8.34
C LEU A 33 -12.23 3.11 7.52
N CYS A 34 -12.44 2.84 6.23
CA CYS A 34 -13.29 3.65 5.36
C CYS A 34 -14.75 3.57 5.79
N ASP A 35 -15.25 2.35 6.00
CA ASP A 35 -16.63 2.08 6.40
C ASP A 35 -17.02 2.78 7.70
N ALA A 36 -16.15 2.75 8.72
CA ALA A 36 -16.35 3.45 9.98
C ALA A 36 -16.51 4.99 9.85
N LYS A 37 -16.31 5.53 8.67
CA LYS A 37 -16.46 6.96 8.31
C LYS A 37 -17.42 7.19 7.14
N GLY A 38 -18.20 6.19 6.76
CA GLY A 38 -19.16 6.27 5.66
C GLY A 38 -18.51 6.52 4.30
N VAL A 39 -17.25 6.10 4.13
CA VAL A 39 -16.52 6.20 2.85
C VAL A 39 -16.69 4.90 2.10
N GLN A 40 -17.28 4.96 0.91
CA GLN A 40 -17.37 3.80 0.02
C GLN A 40 -16.05 3.61 -0.73
N VAL A 41 -15.54 2.38 -0.75
CA VAL A 41 -14.26 2.06 -1.35
C VAL A 41 -14.29 0.70 -2.04
N GLU A 42 -13.65 0.64 -3.20
CA GLU A 42 -13.40 -0.59 -3.93
C GLU A 42 -11.90 -0.69 -4.20
N ILE A 43 -11.26 -1.72 -3.62
CA ILE A 43 -9.81 -1.91 -3.67
C ILE A 43 -9.52 -3.15 -4.51
N HIS A 44 -8.89 -2.93 -5.65
CA HIS A 44 -8.36 -3.98 -6.52
C HIS A 44 -6.88 -4.18 -6.20
N ASN A 45 -6.49 -5.40 -5.86
CA ASN A 45 -5.09 -5.76 -5.66
C ASN A 45 -4.68 -6.80 -6.72
N LEU A 46 -3.86 -6.38 -7.66
CA LEU A 46 -3.20 -7.28 -8.61
C LEU A 46 -2.02 -7.94 -7.90
N TYR A 47 -2.29 -9.10 -7.33
CA TYR A 47 -1.35 -9.78 -6.47
C TYR A 47 -0.51 -10.82 -7.23
N TYR A 48 0.81 -10.69 -7.10
CA TYR A 48 1.76 -11.75 -7.40
C TYR A 48 2.83 -11.77 -6.29
N GLY A 49 3.06 -12.95 -5.67
CA GLY A 49 3.96 -13.07 -4.52
C GLY A 49 5.39 -12.66 -4.85
N GLY A 50 5.98 -11.74 -4.07
CA GLY A 50 7.35 -11.26 -4.25
C GLY A 50 7.62 -10.48 -5.54
N CYS A 51 6.60 -10.08 -6.29
CA CYS A 51 6.74 -9.42 -7.59
C CYS A 51 7.55 -8.12 -7.50
N SER A 52 8.61 -8.03 -8.27
CA SER A 52 9.44 -6.84 -8.42
C SER A 52 8.92 -5.93 -9.55
N LEU A 53 9.41 -4.68 -9.62
CA LEU A 53 9.12 -3.78 -10.74
C LEU A 53 9.49 -4.41 -12.09
N GLN A 54 10.62 -5.11 -12.15
CA GLN A 54 11.01 -5.85 -13.35
C GLN A 54 9.97 -6.89 -13.74
N GLN A 55 9.55 -7.75 -12.81
CA GLN A 55 8.53 -8.76 -13.10
C GLN A 55 7.19 -8.16 -13.51
N HIS A 56 6.76 -7.07 -12.84
CA HIS A 56 5.56 -6.36 -13.26
C HIS A 56 5.66 -5.86 -14.70
N ALA A 57 6.80 -5.30 -15.10
CA ALA A 57 7.05 -4.82 -16.45
C ALA A 57 7.10 -5.97 -17.46
N GLU A 58 7.77 -7.07 -17.13
CA GLU A 58 7.82 -8.27 -17.98
C GLU A 58 6.43 -8.89 -18.22
N PHE A 59 5.61 -9.01 -17.17
CA PHE A 59 4.23 -9.48 -17.30
C PHE A 59 3.40 -8.55 -18.18
N MET A 60 3.58 -7.24 -18.02
CA MET A 60 2.90 -6.23 -18.81
C MET A 60 3.31 -6.29 -20.29
N LEU A 61 4.60 -6.43 -20.59
CA LEU A 61 5.11 -6.51 -21.97
C LEU A 61 4.57 -7.76 -22.68
N LYS A 62 4.49 -8.88 -21.96
CA LYS A 62 3.97 -10.16 -22.47
C LYS A 62 2.43 -10.25 -22.46
N ASP A 63 1.75 -9.22 -21.93
CA ASP A 63 0.31 -9.21 -21.63
C ASP A 63 -0.16 -10.46 -20.87
N SER A 64 0.64 -10.86 -19.90
CA SER A 64 0.44 -12.10 -19.15
C SER A 64 -0.63 -11.93 -18.07
N ALA A 65 -1.62 -12.82 -18.03
CA ALA A 65 -2.62 -12.94 -16.99
C ALA A 65 -2.02 -13.57 -15.70
N ALA A 66 -0.93 -12.98 -15.20
CA ALA A 66 -0.14 -13.53 -14.10
C ALA A 66 -0.70 -13.18 -12.71
N TYR A 67 -1.54 -12.15 -12.60
CA TYR A 67 -1.99 -11.65 -11.31
C TYR A 67 -3.24 -12.37 -10.81
N SER A 68 -3.24 -12.70 -9.52
CA SER A 68 -4.48 -13.00 -8.81
C SER A 68 -5.22 -11.67 -8.57
N HIS A 69 -6.35 -11.48 -9.26
CA HIS A 69 -7.20 -10.30 -9.10
C HIS A 69 -8.04 -10.41 -7.84
N ARG A 70 -7.76 -9.57 -6.86
CA ARG A 70 -8.38 -9.58 -5.54
C ARG A 70 -9.11 -8.27 -5.31
N VAL A 71 -10.36 -8.35 -4.86
CA VAL A 71 -11.21 -7.17 -4.68
C VAL A 71 -11.77 -7.14 -3.26
N CYS A 72 -11.64 -5.98 -2.59
CA CYS A 72 -12.21 -5.72 -1.28
C CYS A 72 -13.15 -4.51 -1.36
N THR A 73 -14.36 -4.63 -0.82
CA THR A 73 -15.37 -3.56 -0.81
C THR A 73 -16.03 -3.46 0.55
N ASN A 74 -16.81 -2.39 0.81
CA ASN A 74 -17.60 -2.24 2.03
C ASN A 74 -18.63 -3.37 2.23
N ASN A 75 -18.99 -4.09 1.15
CA ASN A 75 -19.88 -5.24 1.21
C ASN A 75 -19.17 -6.56 1.55
N THR A 76 -17.83 -6.58 1.48
CA THR A 76 -17.05 -7.73 1.91
C THR A 76 -16.95 -7.73 3.43
N SER A 77 -17.65 -8.69 4.08
CA SER A 77 -17.74 -8.76 5.54
C SER A 77 -16.37 -8.95 6.19
N PRO A 78 -15.94 -8.11 7.14
CA PRO A 78 -14.66 -8.29 7.81
C PRO A 78 -14.75 -9.52 8.75
N ILE A 79 -14.19 -10.64 8.34
CA ILE A 79 -13.97 -11.76 9.26
C ILE A 79 -12.64 -11.51 9.96
N PRO A 80 -12.60 -11.37 11.29
CA PRO A 80 -11.34 -11.20 12.03
C PRO A 80 -10.35 -12.29 11.63
N HIS A 81 -9.12 -11.87 11.28
CA HIS A 81 -8.02 -12.75 10.84
C HIS A 81 -8.21 -13.48 9.50
N ARG A 82 -9.35 -13.33 8.81
CA ARG A 82 -9.54 -13.80 7.45
C ARG A 82 -9.63 -12.60 6.50
N GLN A 83 -8.99 -12.77 5.36
CA GLN A 83 -9.04 -11.80 4.28
C GLN A 83 -10.39 -11.87 3.61
N THR A 84 -11.14 -10.81 3.74
CA THR A 84 -12.41 -10.66 3.05
C THR A 84 -12.13 -10.01 1.71
N ARG A 85 -11.92 -10.85 0.72
CA ARG A 85 -11.75 -10.45 -0.66
C ARG A 85 -12.51 -11.36 -1.58
N GLU A 86 -13.03 -10.78 -2.62
CA GLU A 86 -13.49 -11.52 -3.80
C GLU A 86 -12.27 -11.88 -4.65
N MET A 87 -12.22 -13.13 -5.11
CA MET A 87 -11.21 -13.61 -6.06
C MET A 87 -11.83 -13.62 -7.44
N ARG A 88 -11.39 -12.71 -8.33
CA ARG A 88 -11.93 -12.58 -9.71
C ARG A 88 -11.13 -13.34 -10.76
N GLY A 89 -10.25 -14.25 -10.33
CA GLY A 89 -9.43 -15.06 -11.23
C GLY A 89 -8.10 -14.43 -11.61
N ALA A 90 -7.52 -14.93 -12.69
CA ALA A 90 -6.26 -14.42 -13.24
C ALA A 90 -6.54 -13.26 -14.21
N ILE A 91 -5.67 -12.23 -14.20
CA ILE A 91 -5.82 -11.06 -15.08
C ILE A 91 -4.44 -10.52 -15.48
N SER A 92 -4.35 -9.90 -16.66
CA SER A 92 -3.18 -9.12 -17.04
C SER A 92 -3.27 -7.67 -16.49
N LEU A 93 -2.12 -6.99 -16.39
CA LEU A 93 -2.11 -5.59 -15.98
C LEU A 93 -2.90 -4.71 -16.96
N LYS A 94 -2.74 -4.97 -18.28
CA LYS A 94 -3.42 -4.17 -19.30
C LYS A 94 -4.94 -4.36 -19.25
N ASP A 95 -5.40 -5.58 -19.03
CA ASP A 95 -6.85 -5.84 -18.91
C ASP A 95 -7.42 -5.15 -17.68
N ALA A 96 -6.76 -5.25 -16.53
CA ALA A 96 -7.19 -4.53 -15.32
C ALA A 96 -7.27 -3.02 -15.54
N LEU A 97 -6.31 -2.44 -16.29
CA LEU A 97 -6.32 -1.01 -16.63
C LEU A 97 -7.41 -0.63 -17.66
N ARG A 98 -7.85 -1.57 -18.51
CA ARG A 98 -8.94 -1.35 -19.47
C ARG A 98 -10.33 -1.50 -18.84
N GLU A 99 -10.49 -2.49 -17.96
CA GLU A 99 -11.78 -2.84 -17.36
C GLU A 99 -12.26 -1.85 -16.30
N GLY A 100 -11.33 -1.20 -15.60
CA GLY A 100 -11.65 -0.31 -14.48
C GLY A 100 -11.36 1.16 -14.75
N ARG A 101 -12.05 2.03 -14.01
CA ARG A 101 -11.64 3.42 -13.80
C ARG A 101 -11.24 3.57 -12.35
N TYR A 102 -10.03 4.05 -12.11
CA TYR A 102 -9.46 4.16 -10.77
C TYR A 102 -9.16 5.61 -10.42
N ASP A 103 -9.46 5.96 -9.17
CA ASP A 103 -9.07 7.27 -8.62
C ASP A 103 -7.59 7.26 -8.23
N PHE A 104 -7.11 6.11 -7.72
CA PHE A 104 -5.72 5.92 -7.29
C PHE A 104 -5.17 4.62 -7.88
N ILE A 105 -3.93 4.70 -8.39
CA ILE A 105 -3.18 3.51 -8.85
C ILE A 105 -1.82 3.52 -8.19
N SER A 106 -1.47 2.44 -7.49
CA SER A 106 -0.22 2.35 -6.76
C SER A 106 0.74 1.32 -7.31
N PHE A 107 2.01 1.67 -7.21
CA PHE A 107 3.15 0.78 -7.39
C PHE A 107 3.94 0.63 -6.09
N GLN A 108 4.73 -0.41 -6.04
CA GLN A 108 5.73 -0.65 -5.01
C GLN A 108 6.84 -1.53 -5.56
N GLN A 109 8.02 -1.50 -4.96
CA GLN A 109 9.05 -2.48 -5.25
C GLN A 109 8.85 -3.73 -4.39
N ALA A 110 9.38 -4.87 -4.82
CA ALA A 110 9.50 -6.06 -3.96
C ALA A 110 10.35 -5.74 -2.72
N SER A 111 10.00 -6.32 -1.58
CA SER A 111 10.65 -5.96 -0.30
C SER A 111 12.16 -6.14 -0.32
N HIS A 112 12.63 -7.21 -0.96
CA HIS A 112 14.06 -7.52 -1.06
C HIS A 112 14.85 -6.58 -1.99
N ASP A 113 14.16 -5.86 -2.86
CA ASP A 113 14.76 -4.90 -3.81
C ASP A 113 14.43 -3.42 -3.47
N SER A 114 13.62 -3.19 -2.44
CA SER A 114 13.10 -1.84 -2.15
C SER A 114 14.17 -0.80 -1.84
N GLY A 115 15.33 -1.21 -1.36
CA GLY A 115 16.48 -0.34 -1.12
C GLY A 115 17.58 -0.48 -2.17
N ILE A 116 17.37 -1.22 -3.26
CA ILE A 116 18.37 -1.47 -4.30
C ILE A 116 18.07 -0.57 -5.50
N ARG A 117 18.74 0.56 -5.57
CA ARG A 117 18.51 1.59 -6.59
C ARG A 117 18.57 1.05 -8.03
N ALA A 118 19.50 0.17 -8.34
CA ALA A 118 19.70 -0.39 -9.68
C ALA A 118 18.51 -1.27 -10.14
N SER A 119 17.60 -1.67 -9.24
CA SER A 119 16.43 -2.50 -9.58
C SER A 119 15.21 -1.70 -10.04
N TYR A 120 15.32 -0.36 -10.11
CA TYR A 120 14.17 0.50 -10.42
C TYR A 120 14.02 0.79 -11.91
N GLU A 121 15.10 1.16 -12.59
CA GLU A 121 15.05 1.47 -14.02
C GLU A 121 15.56 0.33 -14.90
N PRO A 122 14.99 0.18 -16.09
CA PRO A 122 13.99 1.06 -16.74
C PRO A 122 12.53 0.75 -16.34
N TRP A 123 12.32 -0.18 -15.45
CA TRP A 123 11.02 -0.81 -15.15
C TRP A 123 10.01 0.18 -14.55
N LEU A 124 10.44 1.03 -13.60
CA LEU A 124 9.59 2.05 -13.00
C LEU A 124 9.07 3.03 -14.06
N SER A 125 9.95 3.55 -14.91
CA SER A 125 9.58 4.47 -15.99
C SER A 125 8.58 3.85 -16.96
N LEU A 126 8.80 2.61 -17.35
CA LEU A 126 7.94 1.87 -18.27
C LEU A 126 6.53 1.64 -17.67
N LEU A 127 6.45 1.28 -16.39
CA LEU A 127 5.18 1.08 -15.71
C LEU A 127 4.41 2.39 -15.55
N ILE A 128 5.08 3.49 -15.17
CA ILE A 128 4.46 4.81 -15.07
C ILE A 128 3.88 5.23 -16.43
N ASP A 129 4.65 5.13 -17.51
CA ASP A 129 4.22 5.53 -18.84
C ASP A 129 3.02 4.71 -19.32
N THR A 130 3.06 3.40 -19.07
CA THR A 130 1.93 2.51 -19.44
C THR A 130 0.68 2.87 -18.64
N VAL A 131 0.76 3.00 -17.32
CA VAL A 131 -0.42 3.33 -16.53
C VAL A 131 -0.98 4.69 -16.92
N ARG A 132 -0.14 5.67 -17.21
CA ARG A 132 -0.59 6.97 -17.70
C ARG A 132 -1.31 6.90 -19.04
N ALA A 133 -0.84 6.05 -19.95
CA ALA A 133 -1.50 5.85 -21.25
C ALA A 133 -2.92 5.30 -21.11
N TYR A 134 -3.13 4.36 -20.17
CA TYR A 134 -4.44 3.74 -19.94
C TYR A 134 -5.35 4.53 -18.99
N GLN A 135 -4.78 5.18 -17.98
CA GLN A 135 -5.48 5.84 -16.88
C GLN A 135 -4.94 7.28 -16.66
N PRO A 136 -5.14 8.18 -17.61
CA PRO A 136 -4.53 9.52 -17.57
C PRO A 136 -4.99 10.37 -16.38
N ASN A 137 -6.19 10.11 -15.86
CA ASN A 137 -6.80 10.89 -14.78
C ASN A 137 -6.57 10.29 -13.37
N ALA A 138 -6.04 9.06 -13.28
CA ALA A 138 -5.80 8.44 -11.99
C ALA A 138 -4.64 9.12 -11.25
N GLN A 139 -4.78 9.31 -9.94
CA GLN A 139 -3.67 9.73 -9.09
C GLN A 139 -2.71 8.56 -8.90
N LEU A 140 -1.49 8.68 -9.44
CA LEU A 140 -0.46 7.69 -9.18
C LEU A 140 0.05 7.79 -7.75
N CYS A 141 0.31 6.63 -7.16
CA CYS A 141 0.83 6.49 -5.81
C CYS A 141 2.06 5.59 -5.80
N TRP A 142 3.02 5.93 -4.96
CA TRP A 142 4.12 5.03 -4.60
C TRP A 142 3.95 4.56 -3.17
N MET A 143 3.74 3.27 -2.97
CA MET A 143 3.72 2.71 -1.63
C MET A 143 5.15 2.43 -1.15
N GLN A 144 5.63 3.27 -0.24
CA GLN A 144 6.89 3.05 0.44
C GLN A 144 6.79 1.80 1.31
N THR A 145 7.60 0.81 1.02
CA THR A 145 7.71 -0.42 1.80
C THR A 145 8.42 -0.15 3.13
N TRP A 146 8.48 -1.15 3.99
CA TRP A 146 9.14 -1.08 5.29
C TRP A 146 10.36 -2.00 5.34
N ALA A 147 11.33 -1.64 6.18
CA ALA A 147 12.49 -2.48 6.45
C ALA A 147 12.07 -3.76 7.19
N TYR A 148 12.85 -4.80 7.06
CA TYR A 148 12.70 -6.04 7.82
C TYR A 148 12.90 -5.81 9.32
N SER A 149 12.40 -6.72 10.16
CA SER A 149 12.73 -6.74 11.59
C SER A 149 14.22 -7.05 11.79
N ARG A 150 14.77 -6.66 12.94
CA ARG A 150 16.20 -6.84 13.24
C ARG A 150 16.65 -8.29 13.19
N ASP A 151 15.76 -9.20 13.57
CA ASP A 151 15.99 -10.66 13.63
C ASP A 151 15.47 -11.41 12.39
N ALA A 152 15.10 -10.71 11.34
CA ALA A 152 14.54 -11.29 10.13
C ALA A 152 15.49 -12.32 9.51
N LYS A 153 14.92 -13.46 9.07
CA LYS A 153 15.66 -14.55 8.41
C LYS A 153 15.45 -14.58 6.89
N HIS A 154 15.03 -13.46 6.31
CA HIS A 154 14.82 -13.38 4.87
C HIS A 154 16.16 -13.52 4.11
N PRO A 155 16.29 -14.39 3.08
CA PRO A 155 17.56 -14.66 2.37
C PRO A 155 18.22 -13.42 1.76
N ALA A 156 17.44 -12.41 1.41
CA ALA A 156 17.96 -11.16 0.85
C ALA A 156 18.38 -10.12 1.91
N TYR A 157 18.18 -10.38 3.20
CA TYR A 157 18.52 -9.41 4.25
C TYR A 157 20.03 -9.09 4.34
N PRO A 158 20.96 -10.06 4.07
CA PRO A 158 22.38 -9.75 4.00
C PRO A 158 22.77 -8.68 2.97
N ARG A 159 21.96 -8.45 1.92
CA ARG A 159 22.17 -7.34 0.96
C ARG A 159 22.12 -5.96 1.64
N TYR A 160 21.52 -5.88 2.80
CA TYR A 160 21.43 -4.72 3.68
C TYR A 160 22.27 -4.89 4.95
N GLN A 161 23.35 -5.70 4.88
CA GLN A 161 24.23 -6.01 6.02
C GLN A 161 23.50 -6.67 7.20
N SER A 162 22.32 -7.25 6.96
CA SER A 162 21.41 -7.75 8.00
C SER A 162 21.10 -6.70 9.07
N ASP A 163 21.09 -5.42 8.68
CA ASP A 163 20.82 -4.28 9.55
C ASP A 163 19.54 -3.55 9.11
N GLN A 164 18.63 -3.37 10.08
CA GLN A 164 17.33 -2.74 9.85
C GLN A 164 17.47 -1.27 9.46
N GLN A 165 18.44 -0.55 10.07
CA GLN A 165 18.63 0.87 9.80
C GLN A 165 19.24 1.09 8.42
N VAL A 166 20.21 0.27 8.03
CA VAL A 166 20.81 0.29 6.68
C VAL A 166 19.73 0.02 5.62
N MET A 167 18.89 -1.00 5.85
CA MET A 167 17.78 -1.29 4.93
C MET A 167 16.79 -0.12 4.88
N TRP A 168 16.44 0.46 6.02
CA TRP A 168 15.51 1.59 6.08
C TRP A 168 16.05 2.82 5.35
N ASP A 169 17.30 3.19 5.55
CA ASP A 169 17.92 4.35 4.88
C ASP A 169 18.02 4.13 3.37
N SER A 170 18.30 2.91 2.93
CA SER A 170 18.28 2.52 1.53
C SER A 170 16.87 2.66 0.91
N ILE A 171 15.82 2.18 1.59
CA ILE A 171 14.42 2.34 1.16
C ILE A 171 14.04 3.83 1.06
N ARG A 172 14.43 4.64 2.02
CA ARG A 172 14.18 6.09 1.99
C ARG A 172 14.87 6.76 0.80
N SER A 173 16.11 6.39 0.54
CA SER A 173 16.86 6.88 -0.63
C SER A 173 16.16 6.52 -1.93
N CYS A 174 15.74 5.27 -2.10
CA CYS A 174 14.99 4.84 -3.27
C CYS A 174 13.62 5.51 -3.39
N THR A 175 12.94 5.79 -2.26
CA THR A 175 11.67 6.53 -2.27
C THR A 175 11.86 7.96 -2.79
N ARG A 176 12.92 8.65 -2.38
CA ARG A 176 13.26 9.99 -2.93
C ARG A 176 13.52 9.91 -4.43
N TYR A 177 14.26 8.91 -4.87
CA TYR A 177 14.49 8.68 -6.29
C TYR A 177 13.19 8.53 -7.10
N VAL A 178 12.22 7.76 -6.59
CA VAL A 178 10.93 7.63 -7.28
C VAL A 178 10.27 8.99 -7.46
N GLN A 179 10.36 9.86 -6.45
CA GLN A 179 9.80 11.20 -6.51
C GLN A 179 10.53 12.11 -7.52
N GLU A 180 11.86 12.05 -7.51
CA GLU A 180 12.71 12.76 -8.48
C GLU A 180 12.38 12.30 -9.90
N ARG A 181 12.31 10.97 -10.13
CA ARG A 181 12.01 10.40 -11.44
C ARG A 181 10.60 10.74 -11.92
N ALA A 182 9.63 10.75 -11.03
CA ALA A 182 8.27 11.18 -11.35
C ALA A 182 8.23 12.67 -11.77
N ASN A 183 8.96 13.52 -11.05
CA ASN A 183 9.06 14.95 -11.38
C ASN A 183 9.70 15.18 -12.74
N GLU A 184 10.77 14.45 -13.07
CA GLU A 184 11.41 14.50 -14.40
C GLU A 184 10.43 14.16 -15.53
N LYS A 185 9.50 13.23 -15.27
CA LYS A 185 8.43 12.86 -16.19
C LYS A 185 7.20 13.80 -16.13
N MET A 186 7.24 14.83 -15.31
CA MET A 186 6.10 15.73 -15.03
C MET A 186 4.84 14.95 -14.54
N VAL A 187 5.04 13.88 -13.81
CA VAL A 187 3.98 13.05 -13.26
C VAL A 187 3.90 13.27 -11.75
N ASN A 188 2.74 13.70 -11.26
CA ASN A 188 2.51 13.80 -9.84
C ASN A 188 2.30 12.40 -9.24
N VAL A 189 3.25 11.94 -8.41
CA VAL A 189 3.17 10.67 -7.67
C VAL A 189 3.02 10.96 -6.18
N LYS A 190 1.90 10.51 -5.61
CA LYS A 190 1.61 10.67 -4.18
C LYS A 190 2.29 9.56 -3.37
N MET A 191 3.04 9.94 -2.34
CA MET A 191 3.73 8.98 -1.47
C MET A 191 2.77 8.38 -0.44
N VAL A 192 2.72 7.06 -0.35
CA VAL A 192 2.01 6.30 0.69
C VAL A 192 3.06 5.79 1.67
N ASN A 193 3.33 6.54 2.72
CA ASN A 193 4.50 6.39 3.59
C ASN A 193 4.36 5.27 4.64
N CYS A 194 3.98 4.05 4.22
CA CYS A 194 3.81 2.91 5.12
C CYS A 194 5.09 2.60 5.91
N GLY A 195 6.24 2.55 5.22
CA GLY A 195 7.53 2.31 5.87
C GLY A 195 7.88 3.33 6.95
N SER A 196 7.63 4.62 6.68
CA SER A 196 7.83 5.70 7.67
C SER A 196 6.95 5.53 8.90
N ALA A 197 5.68 5.12 8.73
CA ALA A 197 4.77 4.87 9.84
C ALA A 197 5.20 3.65 10.66
N ILE A 198 5.62 2.57 10.00
CA ILE A 198 6.14 1.37 10.66
C ILE A 198 7.40 1.70 11.46
N GLN A 199 8.34 2.45 10.88
CA GLN A 199 9.57 2.86 11.57
C GLN A 199 9.28 3.78 12.75
N TYR A 200 8.29 4.68 12.63
CA TYR A 200 7.84 5.47 13.78
C TYR A 200 7.27 4.59 14.90
N CYS A 201 6.47 3.58 14.57
CA CYS A 201 5.94 2.64 15.57
C CYS A 201 7.08 1.90 16.29
N ARG A 202 8.14 1.50 15.58
CA ARG A 202 9.32 0.83 16.16
C ARG A 202 10.05 1.68 17.18
N SER A 203 10.04 3.01 17.03
CA SER A 203 10.64 3.93 18.01
C SER A 203 9.77 4.17 19.25
N THR A 204 8.58 3.57 19.31
CA THR A 204 7.69 3.64 20.46
C THR A 204 7.79 2.37 21.31
N ARG A 205 6.99 2.28 22.39
CA ARG A 205 6.86 1.04 23.18
C ARG A 205 6.31 -0.19 22.42
N LEU A 206 5.87 -0.05 21.16
CA LEU A 206 5.54 -1.20 20.34
C LEU A 206 6.82 -1.96 19.93
N GLY A 207 7.96 -1.26 19.87
CA GLY A 207 9.22 -1.88 19.50
C GLY A 207 9.17 -2.53 18.11
N ASP A 208 10.02 -3.51 17.90
CA ASP A 208 10.14 -4.22 16.61
C ASP A 208 9.23 -5.46 16.53
N THR A 209 7.95 -5.29 16.84
CA THR A 209 6.96 -6.36 16.90
C THR A 209 5.88 -6.27 15.80
N LEU A 210 6.09 -5.39 14.81
CA LEU A 210 5.06 -5.13 13.79
C LEU A 210 5.00 -6.20 12.70
N CYS A 211 6.04 -7.03 12.55
CA CYS A 211 6.08 -8.13 11.61
C CYS A 211 5.82 -9.48 12.28
N ARG A 212 5.16 -10.43 11.55
CA ARG A 212 4.87 -11.78 12.04
C ARG A 212 5.96 -12.81 11.77
N ASP A 213 6.76 -12.57 10.72
CA ASP A 213 7.80 -13.48 10.21
C ASP A 213 9.11 -12.74 9.89
N GLY A 214 9.27 -11.55 10.46
CA GLY A 214 10.40 -10.68 10.23
C GLY A 214 10.22 -9.67 9.09
N TYR A 215 9.23 -9.83 8.20
CA TYR A 215 9.02 -8.90 7.07
C TYR A 215 7.56 -8.66 6.71
N HIS A 216 6.66 -9.62 6.82
CA HIS A 216 5.23 -9.38 6.63
C HIS A 216 4.60 -8.83 7.92
N LEU A 217 3.71 -7.84 7.77
CA LEU A 217 3.05 -7.21 8.92
C LEU A 217 2.16 -8.19 9.68
N ASN A 218 2.16 -8.09 11.00
CA ASN A 218 1.24 -8.86 11.83
C ASN A 218 -0.22 -8.47 11.57
N TYR A 219 -1.15 -9.38 11.84
CA TYR A 219 -2.57 -9.26 11.51
C TYR A 219 -3.33 -8.23 12.36
N THR A 220 -2.70 -7.63 13.35
CA THR A 220 -3.30 -6.66 14.25
C THR A 220 -2.76 -5.25 13.95
N TYR A 221 -1.91 -4.72 14.81
CA TYR A 221 -1.43 -3.33 14.69
C TYR A 221 -0.44 -3.10 13.55
N GLY A 222 0.23 -4.13 13.02
CA GLY A 222 1.11 -3.98 11.86
C GLY A 222 0.31 -3.58 10.61
N ARG A 223 -0.64 -4.42 10.19
CA ARG A 223 -1.52 -4.14 9.04
C ARG A 223 -2.36 -2.89 9.26
N PHE A 224 -2.88 -2.71 10.47
CA PHE A 224 -3.64 -1.52 10.81
C PHE A 224 -2.83 -0.23 10.63
N THR A 225 -1.52 -0.22 10.95
CA THR A 225 -0.65 0.94 10.74
C THR A 225 -0.58 1.31 9.26
N ALA A 226 -0.30 0.35 8.38
CA ALA A 226 -0.21 0.59 6.95
C ALA A 226 -1.56 1.05 6.37
N ALA A 227 -2.65 0.42 6.77
CA ALA A 227 -3.99 0.81 6.35
C ALA A 227 -4.39 2.22 6.82
N CYS A 228 -3.93 2.66 7.99
CA CYS A 228 -4.12 4.04 8.46
C CYS A 228 -3.42 5.07 7.54
N VAL A 229 -2.24 4.75 7.03
CA VAL A 229 -1.54 5.59 6.05
C VAL A 229 -2.35 5.67 4.75
N TRP A 230 -2.78 4.53 4.23
CA TRP A 230 -3.63 4.46 3.06
C TRP A 230 -4.93 5.25 3.23
N TYR A 231 -5.62 5.08 4.37
CA TYR A 231 -6.85 5.81 4.67
C TYR A 231 -6.66 7.32 4.54
N GLU A 232 -5.65 7.90 5.17
CA GLU A 232 -5.37 9.34 5.03
C GLU A 232 -4.98 9.73 3.61
N THR A 233 -4.25 8.87 2.90
CA THR A 233 -3.80 9.13 1.53
C THR A 233 -4.97 9.26 0.56
N ILE A 234 -5.94 8.33 0.62
CA ILE A 234 -7.05 8.30 -0.34
C ILE A 234 -8.24 9.17 0.06
N THR A 235 -8.42 9.42 1.37
CA THR A 235 -9.57 10.21 1.86
C THR A 235 -9.24 11.65 2.21
N GLY A 236 -7.97 11.97 2.45
CA GLY A 236 -7.55 13.25 3.01
C GLY A 236 -7.97 13.49 4.47
N LYS A 237 -8.68 12.54 5.10
CA LYS A 237 -9.23 12.67 6.44
C LYS A 237 -8.23 12.21 7.50
N ASP A 238 -8.14 12.93 8.60
CA ASP A 238 -7.27 12.60 9.76
C ASP A 238 -7.71 11.28 10.41
N VAL A 239 -6.85 10.25 10.29
CA VAL A 239 -7.13 8.90 10.80
C VAL A 239 -7.23 8.85 12.33
N ARG A 240 -6.65 9.80 13.05
CA ARG A 240 -6.75 9.88 14.53
C ARG A 240 -8.19 10.12 15.01
N LYS A 241 -9.05 10.67 14.14
CA LYS A 241 -10.49 10.85 14.37
C LYS A 241 -11.31 9.60 14.03
N ASN A 242 -10.69 8.53 13.55
CA ASN A 242 -11.35 7.27 13.26
C ASN A 242 -11.39 6.38 14.52
N LYS A 243 -12.59 5.90 14.87
CA LYS A 243 -12.80 5.08 16.08
C LYS A 243 -12.63 3.59 15.84
N TYR A 244 -12.58 3.15 14.58
CA TYR A 244 -12.36 1.75 14.26
C TYR A 244 -11.00 1.27 14.82
N LYS A 245 -10.97 0.04 15.25
CA LYS A 245 -9.76 -0.70 15.60
C LYS A 245 -9.95 -2.17 15.30
N ASN A 246 -8.87 -2.83 14.90
CA ASN A 246 -8.87 -4.29 14.83
C ASN A 246 -9.24 -4.90 16.19
N PRO A 247 -10.10 -5.93 16.24
CA PRO A 247 -10.53 -6.57 17.52
C PRO A 247 -9.37 -7.02 18.42
N GLY A 248 -8.25 -7.46 17.84
CA GLY A 248 -7.05 -7.87 18.58
C GLY A 248 -6.20 -6.72 19.14
N MET A 249 -6.61 -5.45 18.94
CA MET A 249 -5.86 -4.29 19.40
C MET A 249 -6.41 -3.66 20.67
N THR A 250 -5.51 -3.17 21.52
CA THR A 250 -5.87 -2.24 22.60
C THR A 250 -6.12 -0.83 22.07
N CYS A 251 -6.91 -0.02 22.80
CA CYS A 251 -7.09 1.40 22.45
C CYS A 251 -5.76 2.20 22.42
N LYS A 252 -4.79 1.76 23.21
CA LYS A 252 -3.46 2.37 23.31
C LYS A 252 -2.63 2.09 22.04
N GLN A 253 -2.66 0.84 21.53
CA GLN A 253 -2.05 0.46 20.25
C GLN A 253 -2.69 1.22 19.09
N ARG A 254 -4.04 1.30 19.05
CA ARG A 254 -4.74 2.08 18.03
C ARG A 254 -4.25 3.53 17.97
N ARG A 255 -4.21 4.22 19.11
CA ARG A 255 -3.78 5.63 19.14
C ARG A 255 -2.34 5.82 18.69
N LEU A 256 -1.44 4.90 19.04
CA LEU A 256 -0.04 4.97 18.62
C LEU A 256 0.11 4.79 17.11
N THR A 257 -0.55 3.78 16.53
CA THR A 257 -0.48 3.47 15.11
C THR A 257 -1.13 4.57 14.26
N GLN A 258 -2.28 5.10 14.69
CA GLN A 258 -2.93 6.23 14.05
C GLN A 258 -2.05 7.50 14.10
N LYS A 259 -1.38 7.76 15.24
CA LYS A 259 -0.42 8.87 15.34
C LYS A 259 0.76 8.66 14.40
N ALA A 260 1.30 7.45 14.33
CA ALA A 260 2.41 7.11 13.43
C ALA A 260 2.06 7.36 11.97
N ALA A 261 0.90 6.88 11.52
CA ALA A 261 0.39 7.09 10.17
C ALA A 261 0.21 8.58 9.84
N HIS A 262 -0.42 9.33 10.75
CA HIS A 262 -0.61 10.77 10.57
C HIS A 262 0.72 11.52 10.46
N MET A 263 1.69 11.21 11.32
CA MET A 263 3.01 11.85 11.28
C MET A 263 3.81 11.51 10.02
N ALA A 264 3.68 10.28 9.52
CA ALA A 264 4.30 9.85 8.27
C ALA A 264 3.75 10.63 7.06
N ASN A 265 2.43 10.82 6.99
CA ASN A 265 1.79 11.57 5.91
C ASN A 265 2.03 13.09 6.00
N LYS A 266 2.18 13.64 7.21
CA LYS A 266 2.41 15.09 7.40
C LYS A 266 3.80 15.54 6.92
N LYS A 267 4.81 14.67 6.99
CA LYS A 267 6.17 14.97 6.51
C LYS A 267 6.30 15.03 4.99
N SER A 268 5.28 14.60 4.26
CA SER A 268 5.25 14.55 2.79
C SER A 268 4.39 15.66 2.17
N ARG A 269 3.83 16.53 2.99
CA ARG A 269 3.15 17.76 2.59
C ARG A 269 4.11 18.94 2.71
#